data_14b81d111558584078d9d52b495213de
#
_entry.id   14b81d111558584078d9d52b495213de
#
_cell.length_a   1.000
_cell.length_b   1.000
_cell.length_c   1.000
_cell.angle_alpha   90.00
_cell.angle_beta   90.00
_cell.angle_gamma   90.00
#
_symmetry.space_group_name_H-M   'P 1'
#
loop_
_entity.id
_entity.type
_entity.pdbx_description
1 polymer ?
#
loop_
_entity_poly.entity_id
_entity_poly.type
_entity_poly.pdbx_seq_one_letter_code
_entity_poly.pdbx_strand_id
1 'polypeptide(L)'
;MTTRIRRYRPEDREAVEDICVRTAHEGGDSRPHYQDPGIFPTTFAIPYVVLEPDLAFVLDDGAGRAVGYVLGAADTPRFVERFRTEWLPPAAERYPEPAGPPTTPDEAMIRLLHHPERMLVPEIAAYPAHLHIDLLPAWQGRGHGRTLMRALLRALHDKGVPAVHLSMVTANTPARAFYDRLGFHEIAVPEPGPVTYLGRATRELDSL
;
A
#
# COMPACT_ATOMS: atom_id res chain seq x y z
N MET A 1 -25.93 10.42 1.64
CA MET A 1 -24.69 10.93 2.29
C MET A 1 -23.60 11.00 1.23
N THR A 2 -22.82 12.06 1.21
CA THR A 2 -21.80 12.28 0.17
C THR A 2 -20.44 11.75 0.66
N THR A 3 -19.81 10.89 -0.13
CA THR A 3 -18.44 10.41 0.15
C THR A 3 -17.44 11.56 0.11
N ARG A 4 -16.39 11.45 0.90
CA ARG A 4 -15.27 12.41 0.89
C ARG A 4 -13.94 11.75 1.16
N ILE A 5 -12.87 12.32 0.61
CA ILE A 5 -11.50 11.95 1.00
C ILE A 5 -11.11 12.85 2.18
N ARG A 6 -10.53 12.21 3.20
CA ARG A 6 -9.95 12.91 4.35
C ARG A 6 -8.67 12.20 4.84
N ARG A 7 -7.91 12.87 5.67
CA ARG A 7 -6.78 12.24 6.35
C ARG A 7 -7.26 11.09 7.24
N TYR A 8 -6.42 10.07 7.35
CA TYR A 8 -6.57 9.00 8.32
C TYR A 8 -6.64 9.57 9.75
N ARG A 9 -7.38 8.91 10.62
CA ARG A 9 -7.48 9.17 12.05
C ARG A 9 -7.29 7.86 12.82
N PRO A 10 -6.82 7.88 14.08
CA PRO A 10 -6.66 6.65 14.88
C PRO A 10 -7.91 5.76 14.94
N GLU A 11 -9.10 6.37 14.92
CA GLU A 11 -10.40 5.66 14.93
C GLU A 11 -10.67 4.88 13.64
N ASP A 12 -9.95 5.17 12.56
CA ASP A 12 -10.09 4.45 11.28
C ASP A 12 -9.30 3.14 11.26
N ARG A 13 -8.46 2.85 12.26
CA ARG A 13 -7.53 1.73 12.27
C ARG A 13 -8.21 0.41 11.95
N GLU A 14 -9.28 0.07 12.66
CA GLU A 14 -10.03 -1.17 12.45
C GLU A 14 -10.58 -1.28 11.02
N ALA A 15 -11.11 -0.16 10.49
CA ALA A 15 -11.61 -0.12 9.13
C ALA A 15 -10.50 -0.29 8.08
N VAL A 16 -9.32 0.31 8.30
CA VAL A 16 -8.14 0.14 7.44
C VAL A 16 -7.65 -1.30 7.46
N GLU A 17 -7.62 -1.94 8.62
CA GLU A 17 -7.29 -3.37 8.77
C GLU A 17 -8.29 -4.26 8.01
N ASP A 18 -9.61 -4.03 8.17
CA ASP A 18 -10.66 -4.77 7.46
C ASP A 18 -10.56 -4.59 5.93
N ILE A 19 -10.35 -3.36 5.46
CA ILE A 19 -10.17 -3.08 4.03
C ILE A 19 -8.96 -3.87 3.50
N CYS A 20 -7.81 -3.80 4.18
CA CYS A 20 -6.60 -4.49 3.77
C CYS A 20 -6.86 -6.00 3.65
N VAL A 21 -7.42 -6.63 4.68
CA VAL A 21 -7.75 -8.07 4.67
C VAL A 21 -8.66 -8.45 3.52
N ARG A 22 -9.67 -7.63 3.23
CA ARG A 22 -10.71 -7.91 2.21
C ARG A 22 -10.28 -7.58 0.78
N THR A 23 -9.06 -7.09 0.58
CA THR A 23 -8.53 -6.73 -0.74
C THR A 23 -7.14 -7.30 -1.01
N ALA A 24 -6.52 -7.97 -0.04
CA ALA A 24 -5.12 -8.39 -0.10
C ALA A 24 -4.85 -9.56 -1.06
N HIS A 25 -5.84 -10.40 -1.37
CA HIS A 25 -5.66 -11.53 -2.27
C HIS A 25 -6.01 -11.15 -3.71
N GLU A 26 -5.06 -10.61 -4.46
CA GLU A 26 -5.23 -10.15 -5.86
C GLU A 26 -6.41 -9.17 -6.05
N GLY A 27 -6.64 -8.31 -5.05
CA GLY A 27 -7.78 -7.39 -5.02
C GLY A 27 -9.05 -7.98 -4.39
N GLY A 28 -9.01 -9.24 -3.95
CA GLY A 28 -10.08 -9.96 -3.26
C GLY A 28 -9.78 -10.27 -1.80
N ASP A 29 -10.70 -10.96 -1.16
CA ASP A 29 -10.66 -11.30 0.26
C ASP A 29 -9.59 -12.37 0.56
N SER A 30 -8.68 -12.08 1.47
CA SER A 30 -7.59 -12.99 1.86
C SER A 30 -8.03 -14.07 2.86
N ARG A 31 -9.13 -13.88 3.58
CA ARG A 31 -9.58 -14.81 4.64
C ARG A 31 -9.76 -16.27 4.22
N PRO A 32 -10.21 -16.60 3.00
CA PRO A 32 -10.29 -17.99 2.57
C PRO A 32 -8.92 -18.66 2.32
N HIS A 33 -7.84 -17.89 2.21
CA HIS A 33 -6.53 -18.34 1.74
C HIS A 33 -5.45 -18.35 2.83
N TYR A 34 -5.69 -17.67 3.98
CA TYR A 34 -4.72 -17.49 5.05
C TYR A 34 -5.35 -17.83 6.41
N GLN A 35 -4.58 -18.43 7.31
CA GLN A 35 -5.04 -18.79 8.66
C GLN A 35 -5.16 -17.56 9.56
N ASP A 36 -4.16 -16.66 9.50
CA ASP A 36 -4.21 -15.34 10.14
C ASP A 36 -4.07 -14.21 9.12
N PRO A 37 -5.18 -13.76 8.50
CA PRO A 37 -5.15 -12.66 7.54
C PRO A 37 -4.73 -11.31 8.16
N GLY A 38 -4.61 -11.20 9.49
CA GLY A 38 -4.08 -10.03 10.19
C GLY A 38 -2.61 -9.72 9.87
N ILE A 39 -1.89 -10.67 9.27
CA ILE A 39 -0.53 -10.44 8.77
C ILE A 39 -0.51 -9.38 7.65
N PHE A 40 -1.56 -9.28 6.81
CA PHE A 40 -1.61 -8.30 5.72
C PHE A 40 -1.62 -6.86 6.22
N PRO A 41 -2.57 -6.42 7.06
CA PRO A 41 -2.52 -5.06 7.58
C PRO A 41 -1.27 -4.80 8.41
N THR A 42 -0.73 -5.79 9.13
CA THR A 42 0.53 -5.66 9.87
C THR A 42 1.72 -5.39 8.95
N THR A 43 1.70 -5.87 7.71
CA THR A 43 2.80 -5.71 6.74
C THR A 43 2.58 -4.52 5.80
N PHE A 44 1.34 -4.28 5.32
CA PHE A 44 1.07 -3.42 4.17
C PHE A 44 0.19 -2.20 4.45
N ALA A 45 -0.38 -2.06 5.66
CA ALA A 45 -1.26 -0.93 5.95
C ALA A 45 -0.88 -0.18 7.23
N ILE A 46 -0.84 -0.85 8.37
CA ILE A 46 -0.67 -0.18 9.67
C ILE A 46 0.71 0.47 9.85
N PRO A 47 1.84 -0.10 9.38
CA PRO A 47 3.12 0.60 9.46
C PRO A 47 3.09 1.98 8.78
N TYR A 48 2.34 2.14 7.70
CA TYR A 48 2.21 3.42 6.98
C TYR A 48 1.46 4.46 7.80
N VAL A 49 0.33 4.10 8.41
CA VAL A 49 -0.45 5.05 9.23
C VAL A 49 0.26 5.42 10.53
N VAL A 50 1.18 4.57 11.01
CA VAL A 50 2.00 4.83 12.20
C VAL A 50 3.25 5.65 11.86
N LEU A 51 3.98 5.25 10.82
CA LEU A 51 5.27 5.85 10.46
C LEU A 51 5.14 7.10 9.59
N GLU A 52 4.09 7.19 8.74
CA GLU A 52 3.87 8.28 7.78
C GLU A 52 2.41 8.79 7.81
N PRO A 53 1.85 9.18 8.99
CA PRO A 53 0.44 9.52 9.14
C PRO A 53 -0.02 10.67 8.23
N ASP A 54 0.89 11.57 7.87
CA ASP A 54 0.62 12.70 6.96
C ASP A 54 0.34 12.27 5.52
N LEU A 55 0.73 11.05 5.14
CA LEU A 55 0.56 10.46 3.81
C LEU A 55 -0.51 9.35 3.80
N ALA A 56 -1.36 9.31 4.81
CA ALA A 56 -2.46 8.37 4.93
C ALA A 56 -3.81 9.09 4.73
N PHE A 57 -4.56 8.65 3.71
CA PHE A 57 -5.89 9.19 3.39
C PHE A 57 -6.89 8.06 3.27
N VAL A 58 -8.13 8.34 3.70
CA VAL A 58 -9.25 7.39 3.63
C VAL A 58 -10.41 7.96 2.80
N LEU A 59 -11.14 7.06 2.15
CA LEU A 59 -12.46 7.32 1.60
C LEU A 59 -13.48 7.12 2.71
N ASP A 60 -14.09 8.20 3.17
CA ASP A 60 -15.19 8.20 4.14
C ASP A 60 -16.51 8.02 3.37
N ASP A 61 -17.37 7.10 3.82
CA ASP A 61 -18.66 6.78 3.21
C ASP A 61 -19.72 7.87 3.36
N GLY A 62 -19.39 8.95 4.09
CA GLY A 62 -20.30 10.04 4.46
C GLY A 62 -20.99 9.85 5.81
N ALA A 63 -20.84 8.68 6.44
CA ALA A 63 -21.28 8.38 7.80
C ALA A 63 -20.09 8.31 8.80
N GLY A 64 -18.87 8.59 8.33
CA GLY A 64 -17.65 8.62 9.15
C GLY A 64 -16.79 7.35 9.07
N ARG A 65 -17.26 6.29 8.38
CA ARG A 65 -16.51 5.03 8.23
C ARG A 65 -15.59 5.07 7.01
N ALA A 66 -14.37 4.61 7.17
CA ALA A 66 -13.45 4.39 6.06
C ALA A 66 -13.88 3.13 5.26
N VAL A 67 -13.92 3.26 3.92
CA VAL A 67 -14.30 2.19 2.98
C VAL A 67 -13.28 2.01 1.85
N GLY A 68 -12.19 2.73 1.92
CA GLY A 68 -11.01 2.65 1.09
C GLY A 68 -9.92 3.54 1.66
N TYR A 69 -8.68 3.32 1.24
CA TYR A 69 -7.53 4.11 1.66
C TYR A 69 -6.52 4.27 0.53
N VAL A 70 -5.66 5.28 0.66
CA VAL A 70 -4.33 5.35 0.05
C VAL A 70 -3.33 5.70 1.13
N LEU A 71 -2.25 4.94 1.17
CA LEU A 71 -1.18 5.04 2.16
C LEU A 71 0.14 5.23 1.41
N GLY A 72 0.97 6.16 1.83
CA GLY A 72 2.24 6.44 1.18
C GLY A 72 3.39 6.57 2.16
N ALA A 73 4.60 6.40 1.64
CA ALA A 73 5.84 6.77 2.28
C ALA A 73 6.61 7.73 1.36
N ALA A 74 7.13 8.81 1.91
CA ALA A 74 7.82 9.84 1.13
C ALA A 74 9.20 9.43 0.65
N ASP A 75 9.86 8.56 1.41
CA ASP A 75 11.25 8.10 1.20
C ASP A 75 11.33 6.63 1.59
N THR A 76 11.48 5.75 0.58
CA THR A 76 11.49 4.30 0.78
C THR A 76 12.65 3.82 1.66
N PRO A 77 13.91 4.24 1.46
CA PRO A 77 15.02 3.88 2.35
C PRO A 77 14.75 4.24 3.83
N ARG A 78 14.31 5.46 4.08
CA ARG A 78 13.98 5.93 5.43
C ARG A 78 12.81 5.15 6.03
N PHE A 79 11.79 4.85 5.23
CA PHE A 79 10.65 4.03 5.68
C PHE A 79 11.11 2.63 6.08
N VAL A 80 11.97 1.99 5.28
CA VAL A 80 12.54 0.66 5.56
C VAL A 80 13.33 0.65 6.87
N GLU A 81 14.17 1.67 7.10
CA GLU A 81 14.92 1.83 8.35
C GLU A 81 13.98 1.93 9.56
N ARG A 82 12.96 2.81 9.49
CA ARG A 82 11.98 2.99 10.55
C ARG A 82 11.09 1.75 10.75
N PHE A 83 10.71 1.09 9.65
CA PHE A 83 9.98 -0.17 9.72
C PHE A 83 10.76 -1.21 10.51
N ARG A 84 12.06 -1.37 10.22
CA ARG A 84 12.93 -2.32 10.91
C ARG A 84 13.14 -1.97 12.38
N THR A 85 13.31 -0.71 12.71
CA THR A 85 13.70 -0.29 14.06
C THR A 85 12.52 0.02 14.98
N GLU A 86 11.42 0.55 14.43
CA GLU A 86 10.28 1.01 15.22
C GLU A 86 9.06 0.07 15.13
N TRP A 87 8.80 -0.50 13.93
CA TRP A 87 7.59 -1.29 13.67
C TRP A 87 7.79 -2.79 13.85
N LEU A 88 8.86 -3.34 13.27
CA LEU A 88 9.10 -4.79 13.26
C LEU A 88 9.26 -5.40 14.66
N PRO A 89 9.97 -4.81 15.63
CA PRO A 89 10.17 -5.47 16.92
C PRO A 89 8.87 -5.88 17.63
N PRO A 90 7.87 -4.99 17.84
CA PRO A 90 6.60 -5.41 18.43
C PRO A 90 5.76 -6.31 17.50
N ALA A 91 5.86 -6.17 16.18
CA ALA A 91 5.16 -7.02 15.23
C ALA A 91 5.70 -8.47 15.25
N ALA A 92 7.01 -8.64 15.42
CA ALA A 92 7.69 -9.94 15.47
C ALA A 92 7.31 -10.76 16.71
N GLU A 93 6.85 -10.13 17.79
CA GLU A 93 6.31 -10.86 18.94
C GLU A 93 5.07 -11.68 18.59
N ARG A 94 4.21 -11.13 17.74
CA ARG A 94 3.01 -11.81 17.23
C ARG A 94 3.31 -12.73 16.05
N TYR A 95 4.22 -12.31 15.18
CA TYR A 95 4.57 -13.00 13.95
C TYR A 95 6.08 -13.33 13.94
N PRO A 96 6.54 -14.32 14.71
CA PRO A 96 7.95 -14.70 14.73
C PRO A 96 8.40 -15.22 13.36
N GLU A 97 9.65 -14.92 13.00
CA GLU A 97 10.20 -15.33 11.71
C GLU A 97 10.32 -16.86 11.64
N PRO A 98 9.82 -17.51 10.57
CA PRO A 98 9.97 -18.95 10.36
C PRO A 98 11.44 -19.36 10.26
N ALA A 99 11.81 -20.46 10.93
CA ALA A 99 13.20 -20.94 11.02
C ALA A 99 13.78 -21.49 9.70
N GLY A 100 12.93 -21.72 8.68
CA GLY A 100 13.32 -22.30 7.39
C GLY A 100 12.61 -21.65 6.21
N PRO A 101 12.73 -22.19 4.99
CA PRO A 101 11.92 -21.77 3.86
C PRO A 101 10.44 -21.86 4.19
N PRO A 102 9.60 -20.90 3.74
CA PRO A 102 8.18 -20.92 4.04
C PRO A 102 7.51 -22.13 3.43
N THR A 103 6.69 -22.82 4.23
CA THR A 103 5.93 -24.04 3.84
C THR A 103 4.44 -23.76 3.68
N THR A 104 3.97 -22.61 4.18
CA THR A 104 2.59 -22.17 4.10
C THR A 104 2.50 -20.74 3.52
N PRO A 105 1.33 -20.34 3.00
CA PRO A 105 1.12 -18.95 2.57
C PRO A 105 1.36 -17.93 3.70
N ASP A 106 0.93 -18.26 4.93
CA ASP A 106 1.13 -17.39 6.10
C ASP A 106 2.63 -17.20 6.42
N GLU A 107 3.43 -18.27 6.41
CA GLU A 107 4.88 -18.17 6.61
C GLU A 107 5.56 -17.34 5.52
N ALA A 108 5.10 -17.42 4.27
CA ALA A 108 5.60 -16.59 3.19
C ALA A 108 5.32 -15.10 3.46
N MET A 109 4.12 -14.77 3.97
CA MET A 109 3.76 -13.40 4.33
C MET A 109 4.53 -12.90 5.56
N ILE A 110 4.72 -13.75 6.59
CA ILE A 110 5.54 -13.43 7.76
C ILE A 110 6.99 -13.12 7.32
N ARG A 111 7.53 -13.87 6.37
CA ARG A 111 8.86 -13.59 5.83
C ARG A 111 8.92 -12.21 5.15
N LEU A 112 7.88 -11.78 4.43
CA LEU A 112 7.84 -10.43 3.86
C LEU A 112 7.82 -9.34 4.93
N LEU A 113 7.17 -9.57 6.08
CA LEU A 113 7.21 -8.67 7.24
C LEU A 113 8.63 -8.51 7.78
N HIS A 114 9.38 -9.62 7.91
CA HIS A 114 10.73 -9.64 8.47
C HIS A 114 11.82 -9.09 7.52
N HIS A 115 11.53 -8.97 6.22
CA HIS A 115 12.48 -8.50 5.21
C HIS A 115 12.01 -7.22 4.50
N PRO A 116 11.87 -6.08 5.21
CA PRO A 116 11.45 -4.82 4.61
C PRO A 116 12.46 -4.31 3.55
N GLU A 117 13.72 -4.75 3.58
CA GLU A 117 14.76 -4.41 2.60
C GLU A 117 14.41 -4.87 1.17
N ARG A 118 13.47 -5.81 1.00
CA ARG A 118 12.92 -6.18 -0.32
C ARG A 118 12.34 -4.99 -1.09
N MET A 119 12.00 -3.90 -0.39
CA MET A 119 11.54 -2.64 -1.00
C MET A 119 12.69 -1.80 -1.59
N LEU A 120 13.95 -2.13 -1.28
CA LEU A 120 15.13 -1.40 -1.75
C LEU A 120 15.62 -1.99 -3.08
N VAL A 121 14.91 -1.67 -4.15
CA VAL A 121 15.24 -2.12 -5.51
C VAL A 121 15.99 -0.99 -6.23
N PRO A 122 17.21 -1.22 -6.77
CA PRO A 122 18.03 -0.16 -7.37
C PRO A 122 17.33 0.61 -8.49
N GLU A 123 16.56 -0.09 -9.32
CA GLU A 123 15.89 0.47 -10.50
C GLU A 123 14.77 1.48 -10.15
N ILE A 124 14.24 1.42 -8.92
CA ILE A 124 13.21 2.36 -8.46
C ILE A 124 13.77 3.55 -7.68
N ALA A 125 15.10 3.68 -7.56
CA ALA A 125 15.73 4.77 -6.78
C ALA A 125 15.36 6.18 -7.26
N ALA A 126 15.01 6.35 -8.53
CA ALA A 126 14.51 7.62 -9.08
C ALA A 126 13.07 7.97 -8.62
N TYR A 127 12.36 7.04 -7.97
CA TYR A 127 11.01 7.17 -7.46
C TYR A 127 11.02 7.00 -5.93
N PRO A 128 11.45 8.01 -5.16
CA PRO A 128 11.74 7.83 -3.73
C PRO A 128 10.53 7.44 -2.89
N ALA A 129 9.33 7.88 -3.25
CA ALA A 129 8.09 7.53 -2.55
C ALA A 129 7.50 6.21 -3.06
N HIS A 130 6.75 5.54 -2.17
CA HIS A 130 5.92 4.38 -2.57
C HIS A 130 4.52 4.43 -1.92
N LEU A 131 3.60 3.60 -2.41
CA LEU A 131 2.21 3.62 -1.97
C LEU A 131 1.52 2.26 -1.96
N HIS A 132 0.42 2.21 -1.18
CA HIS A 132 -0.65 1.20 -1.25
C HIS A 132 -2.00 1.90 -1.41
N ILE A 133 -2.91 1.32 -2.19
CA ILE A 133 -4.27 1.82 -2.37
C ILE A 133 -5.25 0.66 -2.46
N ASP A 134 -6.27 0.67 -1.62
CA ASP A 134 -7.29 -0.34 -1.58
C ASP A 134 -8.68 0.27 -1.33
N LEU A 135 -9.68 -0.28 -1.99
CA LEU A 135 -11.09 0.07 -1.82
C LEU A 135 -11.92 -1.20 -1.70
N LEU A 136 -12.87 -1.21 -0.77
CA LEU A 136 -13.86 -2.28 -0.72
C LEU A 136 -14.60 -2.42 -2.06
N PRO A 137 -14.94 -3.64 -2.51
CA PRO A 137 -15.54 -3.89 -3.83
C PRO A 137 -16.73 -3.00 -4.17
N ALA A 138 -17.61 -2.75 -3.19
CA ALA A 138 -18.78 -1.89 -3.38
C ALA A 138 -18.44 -0.43 -3.73
N TRP A 139 -17.20 0.00 -3.53
CA TRP A 139 -16.71 1.37 -3.74
C TRP A 139 -15.78 1.51 -4.94
N GLN A 140 -15.47 0.41 -5.60
CA GLN A 140 -14.66 0.39 -6.82
C GLN A 140 -15.46 0.83 -8.05
N GLY A 141 -14.76 1.21 -9.12
CA GLY A 141 -15.39 1.59 -10.41
C GLY A 141 -16.16 2.92 -10.41
N ARG A 142 -16.09 3.71 -9.32
CA ARG A 142 -16.85 4.96 -9.12
C ARG A 142 -15.97 6.23 -9.11
N GLY A 143 -14.72 6.13 -9.52
CA GLY A 143 -13.78 7.26 -9.53
C GLY A 143 -13.08 7.54 -8.19
N HIS A 144 -13.46 6.88 -7.10
CA HIS A 144 -12.89 7.12 -5.77
C HIS A 144 -11.38 6.84 -5.69
N GLY A 145 -10.90 5.78 -6.35
CA GLY A 145 -9.47 5.47 -6.40
C GLY A 145 -8.63 6.61 -7.02
N ARG A 146 -9.16 7.24 -8.10
CA ARG A 146 -8.52 8.43 -8.71
C ARG A 146 -8.47 9.59 -7.71
N THR A 147 -9.55 9.83 -6.96
CA THR A 147 -9.61 10.92 -5.99
C THR A 147 -8.66 10.69 -4.82
N LEU A 148 -8.54 9.45 -4.32
CA LEU A 148 -7.56 9.05 -3.31
C LEU A 148 -6.13 9.27 -3.82
N MET A 149 -5.82 8.76 -5.02
CA MET A 149 -4.50 8.93 -5.62
C MET A 149 -4.12 10.40 -5.78
N ARG A 150 -5.06 11.23 -6.23
CA ARG A 150 -4.84 12.69 -6.34
C ARG A 150 -4.49 13.31 -4.99
N ALA A 151 -5.14 12.91 -3.90
CA ALA A 151 -4.85 13.41 -2.55
C ALA A 151 -3.42 13.06 -2.11
N LEU A 152 -2.99 11.81 -2.32
CA LEU A 152 -1.63 11.39 -1.99
C LEU A 152 -0.59 12.09 -2.86
N LEU A 153 -0.78 12.13 -4.18
CA LEU A 153 0.18 12.74 -5.11
C LEU A 153 0.37 14.23 -4.80
N ARG A 154 -0.71 14.95 -4.46
CA ARG A 154 -0.62 16.34 -4.02
C ARG A 154 0.19 16.45 -2.73
N ALA A 155 -0.07 15.61 -1.73
CA ALA A 155 0.67 15.64 -0.47
C ALA A 155 2.17 15.33 -0.67
N LEU A 156 2.51 14.40 -1.56
CA LEU A 156 3.90 14.11 -1.93
C LEU A 156 4.55 15.29 -2.66
N HIS A 157 3.85 15.89 -3.63
CA HIS A 157 4.33 17.05 -4.35
C HIS A 157 4.59 18.24 -3.42
N ASP A 158 3.66 18.51 -2.50
CA ASP A 158 3.77 19.61 -1.52
C ASP A 158 4.95 19.39 -0.55
N LYS A 159 5.36 18.13 -0.31
CA LYS A 159 6.57 17.75 0.43
C LYS A 159 7.85 17.80 -0.44
N GLY A 160 7.76 18.17 -1.72
CA GLY A 160 8.89 18.24 -2.65
C GLY A 160 9.38 16.86 -3.15
N VAL A 161 8.58 15.82 -2.99
CA VAL A 161 8.92 14.47 -3.46
C VAL A 161 8.65 14.38 -4.97
N PRO A 162 9.65 14.09 -5.83
CA PRO A 162 9.51 14.24 -7.27
C PRO A 162 8.70 13.13 -7.94
N ALA A 163 8.74 11.91 -7.40
CA ALA A 163 8.17 10.73 -8.04
C ALA A 163 7.76 9.67 -7.01
N VAL A 164 6.84 8.80 -7.42
CA VAL A 164 6.32 7.69 -6.61
C VAL A 164 6.30 6.41 -7.43
N HIS A 165 6.57 5.28 -6.78
CA HIS A 165 6.43 3.95 -7.35
C HIS A 165 5.45 3.09 -6.54
N LEU A 166 5.10 1.97 -7.13
CA LEU A 166 4.43 0.86 -6.46
C LEU A 166 4.85 -0.45 -7.12
N SER A 167 4.65 -1.56 -6.43
CA SER A 167 4.66 -2.89 -7.03
C SER A 167 3.26 -3.50 -6.93
N MET A 168 2.86 -4.21 -7.98
CA MET A 168 1.58 -4.91 -8.04
C MET A 168 1.78 -6.35 -8.53
N VAL A 169 0.90 -7.25 -8.13
CA VAL A 169 0.88 -8.61 -8.69
C VAL A 169 0.61 -8.52 -10.18
N THR A 170 1.49 -9.08 -11.00
CA THR A 170 1.42 -8.97 -12.47
C THR A 170 0.11 -9.52 -13.04
N ALA A 171 -0.44 -10.58 -12.43
CA ALA A 171 -1.72 -11.17 -12.82
C ALA A 171 -2.94 -10.27 -12.55
N ASN A 172 -2.82 -9.23 -11.71
CA ASN A 172 -3.91 -8.29 -11.41
C ASN A 172 -4.09 -7.25 -12.52
N THR A 173 -4.61 -7.71 -13.67
CA THR A 173 -4.83 -6.85 -14.86
C THR A 173 -5.82 -5.70 -14.63
N PRO A 174 -6.87 -5.81 -13.79
CA PRO A 174 -7.69 -4.65 -13.45
C PRO A 174 -6.93 -3.53 -12.74
N ALA A 175 -6.01 -3.87 -11.82
CA ALA A 175 -5.15 -2.89 -11.17
C ALA A 175 -4.19 -2.25 -12.17
N ARG A 176 -3.58 -3.03 -13.08
CA ARG A 176 -2.75 -2.49 -14.15
C ARG A 176 -3.49 -1.44 -14.97
N ALA A 177 -4.68 -1.76 -15.45
CA ALA A 177 -5.49 -0.82 -16.23
C ALA A 177 -5.89 0.44 -15.43
N PHE A 178 -6.04 0.34 -14.10
CA PHE A 178 -6.26 1.49 -13.24
C PHE A 178 -5.04 2.41 -13.20
N TYR A 179 -3.83 1.86 -12.98
CA TYR A 179 -2.60 2.65 -12.91
C TYR A 179 -2.21 3.26 -14.27
N ASP A 180 -2.42 2.54 -15.38
CA ASP A 180 -2.19 3.06 -16.73
C ASP A 180 -3.03 4.33 -16.99
N ARG A 181 -4.32 4.32 -16.60
CA ARG A 181 -5.20 5.49 -16.69
C ARG A 181 -4.78 6.67 -15.79
N LEU A 182 -3.98 6.42 -14.79
CA LEU A 182 -3.42 7.43 -13.90
C LEU A 182 -2.01 7.89 -14.34
N GLY A 183 -1.53 7.47 -15.50
CA GLY A 183 -0.24 7.87 -16.04
C GLY A 183 0.97 7.20 -15.38
N PHE A 184 0.77 6.07 -14.71
CA PHE A 184 1.88 5.24 -14.29
C PHE A 184 2.44 4.49 -15.51
N HIS A 185 3.75 4.33 -15.53
CA HIS A 185 4.48 3.54 -16.53
C HIS A 185 5.29 2.45 -15.85
N GLU A 186 5.60 1.40 -16.58
CA GLU A 186 6.39 0.29 -16.08
C GLU A 186 7.86 0.69 -15.90
N ILE A 187 8.42 0.28 -14.77
CA ILE A 187 9.84 0.37 -14.46
C ILE A 187 10.44 -1.01 -14.68
N ALA A 188 11.40 -1.10 -15.60
CA ALA A 188 12.07 -2.36 -15.89
C ALA A 188 12.96 -2.77 -14.71
N VAL A 189 12.58 -3.83 -14.01
CA VAL A 189 13.34 -4.43 -12.92
C VAL A 189 13.74 -5.84 -13.35
N PRO A 190 15.03 -6.21 -13.32
CA PRO A 190 15.47 -7.57 -13.61
C PRO A 190 14.88 -8.57 -12.61
N GLU A 191 14.37 -9.69 -13.12
CA GLU A 191 13.84 -10.79 -12.30
C GLU A 191 12.85 -10.34 -11.21
N PRO A 192 11.78 -9.57 -11.55
CA PRO A 192 10.88 -8.96 -10.56
C PRO A 192 10.02 -9.99 -9.83
N GLY A 193 10.12 -11.27 -10.19
CA GLY A 193 9.24 -12.33 -9.68
C GLY A 193 7.79 -12.15 -10.16
N PRO A 194 6.79 -12.36 -9.28
CA PRO A 194 5.37 -12.29 -9.68
C PRO A 194 4.82 -10.85 -9.71
N VAL A 195 5.66 -9.82 -9.59
CA VAL A 195 5.22 -8.42 -9.49
C VAL A 195 5.70 -7.58 -10.66
N THR A 196 4.94 -6.53 -10.96
CA THR A 196 5.32 -5.46 -11.89
C THR A 196 5.50 -4.17 -11.12
N TYR A 197 6.61 -3.46 -11.37
CA TYR A 197 6.89 -2.16 -10.79
C TYR A 197 6.36 -1.05 -11.70
N LEU A 198 5.65 -0.09 -11.11
CA LEU A 198 5.09 1.04 -11.84
C LEU A 198 5.53 2.34 -11.15
N GLY A 199 5.79 3.37 -11.95
CA GLY A 199 6.20 4.68 -11.44
C GLY A 199 5.56 5.84 -12.17
N ARG A 200 5.51 7.00 -11.51
CA ARG A 200 5.11 8.27 -12.12
C ARG A 200 5.67 9.47 -11.36
N ALA A 201 5.73 10.63 -12.04
CA ALA A 201 6.01 11.91 -11.39
C ALA A 201 4.81 12.38 -10.52
N THR A 202 5.08 13.09 -9.42
CA THR A 202 4.04 13.64 -8.53
C THR A 202 3.43 14.95 -9.05
N ARG A 203 4.12 15.67 -9.93
CA ARG A 203 3.74 17.03 -10.43
C ARG A 203 2.58 17.05 -11.43
N GLU A 204 2.28 15.94 -12.10
CA GLU A 204 1.29 15.88 -13.19
C GLU A 204 -0.12 15.60 -12.65
N LEU A 205 -0.62 16.50 -11.78
CA LEU A 205 -1.93 16.34 -11.12
C LEU A 205 -3.11 16.65 -12.05
N ASP A 206 -2.91 17.49 -13.07
CA ASP A 206 -3.98 17.91 -13.98
C ASP A 206 -4.41 16.83 -14.98
N SER A 207 -3.60 15.78 -15.12
CA SER A 207 -3.91 14.61 -15.96
C SER A 207 -4.74 13.54 -15.23
N LEU A 208 -5.15 13.78 -13.98
CA LEU A 208 -5.88 12.84 -13.12
C LEU A 208 -7.38 13.14 -13.08
#